data_21986fd4f725f24574637106b84e5dec
#
_entry.id   21986fd4f725f24574637106b84e5dec
#
_cell.length_a   1.000
_cell.length_b   1.000
_cell.length_c   1.000
_cell.angle_alpha   90.00
_cell.angle_beta   90.00
_cell.angle_gamma   90.00
#
_symmetry.space_group_name_H-M   'P 1'
#
loop_
_entity.id
_entity.type
_entity.pdbx_description
1 polymer ?
#
loop_
_entity_poly.entity_id
_entity_poly.type
_entity_poly.pdbx_seq_one_letter_code
_entity_poly.pdbx_strand_id
1 'polypeptide(L)'
;MAIFNKNIENKKTTFQIQGMHCVSCAMNIDGYLEDTPGVIKAETNFAKSLTNVSYDPKIITKEKVKIIIEQVGYKVTSTFNN
;
A
#
# COMPACT_ATOMS: atom_id res chain seq x y z
N MET A 1 -23.38 -13.42 0.85
CA MET A 1 -22.89 -13.41 0.79
C MET A 1 -22.00 -13.56 0.48
N ALA A 2 -21.75 -13.41 0.54
CA ALA A 2 -20.79 -13.29 0.49
C ALA A 2 -20.24 -13.88 -0.27
N ILE A 3 -20.33 -14.22 -0.59
CA ILE A 3 -19.83 -14.80 -1.18
C ILE A 3 -19.24 -14.36 -2.12
N PHE A 4 -19.20 -13.61 -2.50
CA PHE A 4 -18.61 -13.23 -3.26
C PHE A 4 -17.48 -12.85 -3.38
N ASN A 5 -17.00 -12.81 -2.72
CA ASN A 5 -15.75 -12.30 -2.57
C ASN A 5 -14.67 -12.97 -3.19
N LYS A 6 -14.78 -14.20 -3.47
CA LYS A 6 -13.71 -14.86 -4.11
C LYS A 6 -13.54 -14.45 -5.49
N ASN A 7 -14.45 -13.74 -6.07
CA ASN A 7 -14.30 -13.26 -7.42
C ASN A 7 -13.58 -11.95 -7.52
N ILE A 8 -13.26 -11.34 -6.39
CA ILE A 8 -12.50 -10.12 -6.40
C ILE A 8 -11.04 -10.47 -6.49
N GLU A 9 -10.39 -10.02 -7.54
CA GLU A 9 -8.99 -10.31 -7.70
C GLU A 9 -8.19 -9.23 -7.03
N ASN A 10 -7.90 -9.44 -5.77
CA ASN A 10 -7.07 -8.52 -5.02
C ASN A 10 -5.64 -8.97 -5.11
N LYS A 11 -4.75 -8.06 -5.34
CA LYS A 11 -3.34 -8.35 -5.25
C LYS A 11 -2.76 -7.65 -4.04
N LYS A 12 -1.81 -8.31 -3.40
CA LYS A 12 -1.12 -7.74 -2.26
C LYS A 12 0.33 -7.55 -2.62
N THR A 13 0.84 -6.41 -2.25
CA THR A 13 2.24 -6.09 -2.47
C THR A 13 2.77 -5.44 -1.22
N THR A 14 3.97 -5.79 -0.85
CA THR A 14 4.65 -5.20 0.29
C THR A 14 5.75 -4.31 -0.22
N PHE A 15 5.77 -3.07 0.23
CA PHE A 15 6.82 -2.11 -0.13
C PHE A 15 7.67 -1.85 1.08
N GLN A 16 8.98 -1.86 0.88
CA GLN A 16 9.89 -1.44 1.94
C GLN A 16 10.11 0.05 1.80
N ILE A 17 9.83 0.78 2.87
CA ILE A 17 9.80 2.24 2.85
C ILE A 17 10.99 2.77 3.62
N GLN A 18 11.61 3.81 3.07
CA GLN A 18 12.69 4.49 3.74
C GLN A 18 12.29 5.92 4.03
N GLY A 19 12.64 6.41 5.21
CA GLY A 19 12.33 7.79 5.56
C GLY A 19 11.25 7.97 6.60
N MET A 20 10.68 6.87 7.10
CA MET A 20 9.70 6.97 8.19
C MET A 20 10.44 7.19 9.49
N HIS A 21 10.08 8.25 10.18
CA HIS A 21 10.75 8.60 11.43
C HIS A 21 9.86 8.48 12.65
N CYS A 22 8.56 8.26 12.47
CA CYS A 22 7.64 8.15 13.57
C CYS A 22 6.39 7.41 13.13
N VAL A 23 5.58 7.02 14.13
CA VAL A 23 4.35 6.28 13.85
C VAL A 23 3.37 7.11 13.03
N SER A 24 3.37 8.42 13.23
CA SER A 24 2.50 9.30 12.45
C SER A 24 2.79 9.21 10.96
N CYS A 25 4.04 9.02 10.60
CA CYS A 25 4.42 8.86 9.20
C CYS A 25 3.75 7.63 8.60
N ALA A 26 3.74 6.52 9.36
CA ALA A 26 3.11 5.31 8.89
C ALA A 26 1.61 5.51 8.71
N MET A 27 0.97 6.21 9.63
CA MET A 27 -0.45 6.48 9.52
C MET A 27 -0.78 7.36 8.32
N ASN A 28 0.10 8.30 8.02
CA ASN A 28 -0.09 9.16 6.85
C ASN A 28 -0.03 8.36 5.56
N ILE A 29 0.91 7.44 5.47
CA ILE A 29 1.01 6.59 4.29
C ILE A 29 -0.28 5.79 4.11
N ASP A 30 -0.78 5.18 5.18
CA ASP A 30 -2.00 4.40 5.11
C ASP A 30 -3.17 5.27 4.65
N GLY A 31 -3.29 6.47 5.20
CA GLY A 31 -4.38 7.36 4.84
C GLY A 31 -4.35 7.75 3.38
N TYR A 32 -3.19 8.10 2.88
CA TYR A 32 -3.07 8.49 1.48
C TYR A 32 -3.39 7.33 0.56
N LEU A 33 -2.93 6.13 0.90
CA LEU A 33 -3.18 4.98 0.06
C LEU A 33 -4.64 4.58 0.08
N GLU A 34 -5.27 4.61 1.25
CA GLU A 34 -6.67 4.22 1.35
C GLU A 34 -7.59 5.21 0.67
N ASP A 35 -7.15 6.45 0.51
CA ASP A 35 -7.92 7.43 -0.25
C ASP A 35 -7.77 7.25 -1.76
N THR A 36 -6.89 6.41 -2.19
CA THR A 36 -6.61 6.23 -3.61
C THR A 36 -7.59 5.23 -4.21
N PRO A 37 -8.27 5.58 -5.32
CA PRO A 37 -9.17 4.63 -5.97
C PRO A 37 -8.39 3.39 -6.41
N GLY A 38 -8.95 2.23 -6.12
CA GLY A 38 -8.31 0.97 -6.45
C GLY A 38 -7.58 0.33 -5.31
N VAL A 39 -7.25 1.09 -4.28
CA VAL A 39 -6.62 0.55 -3.09
C VAL A 39 -7.73 0.08 -2.15
N ILE A 40 -7.67 -1.19 -1.76
CA ILE A 40 -8.67 -1.78 -0.89
C ILE A 40 -8.27 -1.59 0.56
N LYS A 41 -6.99 -1.82 0.85
CA LYS A 41 -6.50 -1.70 2.22
C LYS A 41 -5.01 -1.40 2.19
N ALA A 42 -4.55 -0.59 3.11
CA ALA A 42 -3.14 -0.30 3.28
C ALA A 42 -2.82 -0.43 4.76
N GLU A 43 -1.72 -1.10 5.05
CA GLU A 43 -1.31 -1.32 6.41
C GLU A 43 0.20 -1.17 6.50
N THR A 44 0.66 -0.18 7.23
CA THR A 44 2.07 0.12 7.36
C THR A 44 2.58 -0.36 8.72
N ASN A 45 3.69 -1.09 8.67
CA ASN A 45 4.36 -1.53 9.90
C ASN A 45 5.57 -0.64 10.09
N PHE A 46 5.48 0.27 11.05
CA PHE A 46 6.55 1.22 11.30
C PHE A 46 7.82 0.52 11.76
N ALA A 47 7.69 -0.49 12.61
CA ALA A 47 8.86 -1.16 13.18
C ALA A 47 9.69 -1.85 12.11
N LYS A 48 9.05 -2.36 11.08
CA LYS A 48 9.74 -3.06 10.00
C LYS A 48 9.93 -2.20 8.77
N SER A 49 9.39 -0.99 8.78
CA SER A 49 9.43 -0.07 7.65
C SER A 49 8.82 -0.68 6.39
N LEU A 50 7.72 -1.38 6.56
CA LEU A 50 7.03 -2.05 5.47
C LEU A 50 5.60 -1.56 5.36
N THR A 51 5.11 -1.48 4.14
CA THR A 51 3.72 -1.17 3.86
C THR A 51 3.12 -2.30 3.05
N ASN A 52 2.05 -2.89 3.58
CA ASN A 52 1.31 -3.93 2.87
C ASN A 52 0.09 -3.28 2.23
N VAL A 53 -0.05 -3.43 0.94
CA VAL A 53 -1.14 -2.81 0.20
C VAL A 53 -1.93 -3.88 -0.52
N SER A 54 -3.24 -3.87 -0.33
CA SER A 54 -4.16 -4.69 -1.11
C SER A 54 -4.85 -3.79 -2.10
N TYR A 55 -4.82 -4.15 -3.36
CA TYR A 55 -5.37 -3.30 -4.39
C TYR A 55 -6.01 -4.13 -5.50
N ASP A 56 -6.86 -3.48 -6.29
CA ASP A 56 -7.50 -4.11 -7.43
C ASP A 56 -6.63 -3.83 -8.66
N PRO A 57 -6.01 -4.87 -9.23
CA PRO A 57 -5.09 -4.66 -10.35
C PRO A 57 -5.78 -4.13 -11.60
N LYS A 58 -7.10 -4.17 -11.65
CA LYS A 58 -7.84 -3.61 -12.77
C LYS A 58 -8.00 -2.11 -12.67
N ILE A 59 -7.83 -1.56 -11.49
CA ILE A 59 -8.02 -0.13 -11.27
C ILE A 59 -6.68 0.57 -11.09
N ILE A 60 -5.76 -0.08 -10.36
CA ILE A 60 -4.50 0.55 -10.03
C ILE A 60 -3.40 -0.51 -10.11
N THR A 61 -2.18 -0.08 -10.38
CA THR A 61 -1.04 -0.98 -10.46
C THR A 61 -0.13 -0.75 -9.27
N LYS A 62 0.75 -1.73 -9.00
CA LYS A 62 1.70 -1.57 -7.91
C LYS A 62 2.65 -0.40 -8.14
N GLU A 63 2.95 -0.12 -9.40
CA GLU A 63 3.81 1.00 -9.72
C GLU A 63 3.14 2.32 -9.37
N LYS A 64 1.84 2.40 -9.59
CA LYS A 64 1.09 3.58 -9.22
C LYS A 64 1.09 3.77 -7.71
N VAL A 65 0.92 2.67 -6.97
CA VAL A 65 0.97 2.72 -5.52
C VAL A 65 2.34 3.23 -5.05
N LYS A 66 3.40 2.74 -5.68
CA LYS A 66 4.74 3.18 -5.35
C LYS A 66 4.90 4.67 -5.57
N ILE A 67 4.39 5.17 -6.69
CA ILE A 67 4.48 6.60 -7.00
C ILE A 67 3.77 7.42 -5.94
N ILE A 68 2.60 6.96 -5.48
CA ILE A 68 1.85 7.67 -4.47
C ILE A 68 2.65 7.75 -3.17
N ILE A 69 3.27 6.64 -2.77
CA ILE A 69 4.10 6.63 -1.58
C ILE A 69 5.24 7.63 -1.72
N GLU A 70 5.85 7.69 -2.89
CA GLU A 70 6.97 8.60 -3.10
C GLU A 70 6.51 10.05 -3.11
N GLN A 71 5.29 10.31 -3.57
CA GLN A 71 4.75 11.66 -3.57
C GLN A 71 4.49 12.17 -2.16
N VAL A 72 4.22 11.27 -1.24
CA VAL A 72 4.03 11.64 0.16
C VAL A 72 5.34 12.11 0.78
N GLY A 73 6.47 11.69 0.22
CA GLY A 73 7.77 12.11 0.70
C GLY A 73 8.67 10.98 1.17
N TYR A 74 8.28 9.75 0.89
CA TYR A 74 9.05 8.59 1.30
C TYR A 74 9.62 7.87 0.10
N LYS A 75 10.59 7.01 0.36
CA LYS A 75 11.27 6.30 -0.71
C LYS A 75 10.99 4.82 -0.59
N VAL A 76 10.64 4.21 -1.70
CA VAL A 76 10.44 2.76 -1.76
C VAL A 76 11.75 2.12 -2.19
N THR A 77 12.31 1.29 -1.32
CA THR A 77 13.60 0.66 -1.61
C THR A 77 13.45 -0.74 -2.16
N SER A 78 12.35 -1.42 -1.86
CA SER A 78 12.11 -2.76 -2.36
C SER A 78 10.62 -3.00 -2.47
N THR A 79 10.25 -3.89 -3.38
CA THR A 79 8.87 -4.28 -3.58
C THR A 79 8.79 -5.80 -3.54
N PHE A 80 7.90 -6.32 -2.73
CA PHE A 80 7.71 -7.76 -2.60
C PHE A 80 6.27 -8.09 -2.99
N ASN A 81 6.11 -9.01 -3.94
CA ASN A 81 4.78 -9.47 -4.34
C ASN A 81 4.39 -10.68 -3.51
N ASN A 82 3.15 -10.70 -3.08
CA ASN A 82 2.62 -11.83 -2.36
C ASN A 82 1.61 -12.58 -3.21
#